data_82b8031354714776433f65cb25ed12ab
#
_entry.id   82b8031354714776433f65cb25ed12ab
#
_cell.length_a   1.000
_cell.length_b   1.000
_cell.length_c   1.000
_cell.angle_alpha   90.00
_cell.angle_beta   90.00
_cell.angle_gamma   90.00
#
_symmetry.space_group_name_H-M   'P 1'
#
loop_
_entity.id
_entity.type
_entity.pdbx_description
1 polymer ?
#
loop_
_entity_poly.entity_id
_entity_poly.type
_entity_poly.pdbx_seq_one_letter_code
_entity_poly.pdbx_strand_id
1 'polypeptide(L)'
;PYRQGRMEDCLHLLDTLAEEVQGIALCAADCPQVRQKLELLAERRMPVVTFNSDIAGARRLCYVGEDAHHAGRVAGDIAAKFLRPGDRILLVYADHGYAGHKGRADGFLERLAERGLRQEDCRVAETHDNYDETLAAVTAALAEEPDLKYIYMANRSVPACMEALRGAGRMGQVRVLAHDNSPETRTFLR
;
A
#
# COMPACT_ATOMS: atom_id res chain seq x y z
N PRO A 1 3.24 -9.03 -17.39
CA PRO A 1 2.60 -8.55 -16.16
C PRO A 1 1.09 -8.82 -16.23
N TYR A 2 0.51 -9.37 -15.18
CA TYR A 2 -0.93 -9.54 -15.04
C TYR A 2 -1.56 -8.28 -14.43
N ARG A 3 -2.87 -8.12 -14.61
CA ARG A 3 -3.60 -7.00 -14.02
C ARG A 3 -3.87 -7.28 -12.55
N GLN A 4 -3.62 -6.30 -11.69
CA GLN A 4 -3.94 -6.37 -10.27
C GLN A 4 -5.43 -6.72 -10.08
N GLY A 5 -5.74 -7.63 -9.16
CA GLY A 5 -7.10 -8.13 -8.94
C GLY A 5 -7.56 -9.29 -9.85
N ARG A 6 -6.77 -9.69 -10.85
CA ARG A 6 -7.06 -10.86 -11.70
C ARG A 6 -6.17 -12.05 -11.33
N MET A 7 -6.50 -12.69 -10.23
CA MET A 7 -5.72 -13.81 -9.67
C MET A 7 -5.57 -14.98 -10.67
N GLU A 8 -6.62 -15.29 -11.41
CA GLU A 8 -6.59 -16.36 -12.42
C GLU A 8 -5.54 -16.11 -13.50
N ASP A 9 -5.39 -14.85 -13.94
CA ASP A 9 -4.35 -14.47 -14.89
C ASP A 9 -2.95 -14.70 -14.32
N CYS A 10 -2.75 -14.38 -13.02
CA CYS A 10 -1.49 -14.63 -12.34
C CYS A 10 -1.15 -16.12 -12.30
N LEU A 11 -2.10 -16.95 -11.89
CA LEU A 11 -1.90 -18.40 -11.80
C LEU A 11 -1.62 -19.02 -13.17
N HIS A 12 -2.36 -18.61 -14.20
CA HIS A 12 -2.13 -19.06 -15.57
C HIS A 12 -0.75 -18.68 -16.11
N LEU A 13 -0.32 -17.43 -15.84
CA LEU A 13 1.02 -16.98 -16.23
C LEU A 13 2.12 -17.76 -15.51
N LEU A 14 1.94 -18.11 -14.24
CA LEU A 14 2.91 -18.93 -13.51
C LEU A 14 3.03 -20.33 -14.11
N ASP A 15 1.93 -20.94 -14.58
CA ASP A 15 1.97 -22.22 -15.26
C ASP A 15 2.72 -22.15 -16.61
N THR A 16 2.38 -21.15 -17.42
CA THR A 16 3.02 -20.96 -18.74
C THR A 16 4.51 -20.64 -18.60
N LEU A 17 4.88 -19.69 -17.71
CA LEU A 17 6.27 -19.30 -17.52
C LEU A 17 7.13 -20.43 -16.97
N ALA A 18 6.59 -21.32 -16.15
CA ALA A 18 7.32 -22.43 -15.59
C ALA A 18 7.87 -23.41 -16.65
N GLU A 19 7.30 -23.43 -17.84
CA GLU A 19 7.76 -24.26 -18.96
C GLU A 19 8.83 -23.54 -19.83
N GLU A 20 8.92 -22.23 -19.74
CA GLU A 20 9.71 -21.41 -20.68
C GLU A 20 10.95 -20.75 -20.05
N VAL A 21 11.00 -20.62 -18.71
CA VAL A 21 12.05 -19.85 -18.03
C VAL A 21 12.80 -20.67 -16.98
N GLN A 22 13.99 -20.21 -16.58
CA GLN A 22 14.82 -20.83 -15.54
C GLN A 22 14.59 -20.27 -14.14
N GLY A 23 13.74 -19.25 -14.00
CA GLY A 23 13.40 -18.64 -12.71
C GLY A 23 12.36 -17.56 -12.86
N ILE A 24 11.63 -17.30 -11.79
CA ILE A 24 10.49 -16.38 -11.78
C ILE A 24 10.72 -15.29 -10.71
N ALA A 25 10.56 -14.01 -11.10
CA ALA A 25 10.38 -12.91 -10.17
C ALA A 25 8.88 -12.61 -10.05
N LEU A 26 8.33 -12.73 -8.83
CA LEU A 26 6.90 -12.64 -8.55
C LEU A 26 6.58 -11.49 -7.61
N CYS A 27 5.60 -10.65 -8.01
CA CYS A 27 4.88 -9.74 -7.12
C CYS A 27 3.39 -10.07 -7.25
N ALA A 28 2.81 -10.63 -6.21
CA ALA A 28 1.41 -11.06 -6.20
C ALA A 28 0.80 -10.87 -4.81
N ALA A 29 -0.53 -10.89 -4.73
CA ALA A 29 -1.24 -10.94 -3.46
C ALA A 29 -0.96 -12.27 -2.75
N ASP A 30 -0.89 -12.21 -1.43
CA ASP A 30 -0.75 -13.38 -0.57
C ASP A 30 -2.11 -14.06 -0.41
N CYS A 31 -2.30 -15.16 -1.11
CA CYS A 31 -3.51 -15.96 -1.01
C CYS A 31 -3.21 -17.46 -1.10
N PRO A 32 -4.14 -18.33 -0.65
CA PRO A 32 -3.93 -19.78 -0.66
C PRO A 32 -3.55 -20.34 -2.03
N GLN A 33 -4.13 -19.83 -3.10
CA GLN A 33 -3.88 -20.30 -4.46
C GLN A 33 -2.44 -19.99 -4.92
N VAL A 34 -1.93 -18.79 -4.64
CA VAL A 34 -0.55 -18.42 -4.96
C VAL A 34 0.42 -19.22 -4.10
N ARG A 35 0.13 -19.38 -2.80
CA ARG A 35 0.95 -20.24 -1.92
C ARG A 35 1.05 -21.68 -2.44
N GLN A 36 -0.07 -22.28 -2.80
CA GLN A 36 -0.09 -23.63 -3.38
C GLN A 36 0.73 -23.70 -4.68
N LYS A 37 0.63 -22.67 -5.52
CA LYS A 37 1.40 -22.60 -6.76
C LYS A 37 2.90 -22.53 -6.49
N LEU A 38 3.33 -21.74 -5.49
CA LEU A 38 4.75 -21.67 -5.09
C LEU A 38 5.28 -23.00 -4.58
N GLU A 39 4.48 -23.79 -3.84
CA GLU A 39 4.85 -25.14 -3.42
C GLU A 39 5.09 -26.05 -4.64
N LEU A 40 4.15 -26.06 -5.60
CA LEU A 40 4.28 -26.88 -6.83
C LEU A 40 5.50 -26.47 -7.67
N LEU A 41 5.79 -25.15 -7.78
CA LEU A 41 6.99 -24.66 -8.47
C LEU A 41 8.26 -25.11 -7.75
N ALA A 42 8.27 -25.08 -6.43
CA ALA A 42 9.42 -25.54 -5.63
C ALA A 42 9.66 -27.05 -5.75
N GLU A 43 8.60 -27.88 -5.83
CA GLU A 43 8.71 -29.32 -6.11
C GLU A 43 9.37 -29.58 -7.48
N ARG A 44 9.06 -28.74 -8.47
CA ARG A 44 9.69 -28.77 -9.80
C ARG A 44 11.09 -28.15 -9.82
N ARG A 45 11.62 -27.71 -8.68
CA ARG A 45 12.89 -26.99 -8.54
C ARG A 45 12.97 -25.67 -9.34
N MET A 46 11.81 -25.07 -9.63
CA MET A 46 11.74 -23.75 -10.24
C MET A 46 12.07 -22.68 -9.20
N PRO A 47 13.16 -21.90 -9.37
CA PRO A 47 13.51 -20.85 -8.42
C PRO A 47 12.56 -19.67 -8.55
N VAL A 48 11.99 -19.24 -7.41
CA VAL A 48 11.13 -18.06 -7.34
C VAL A 48 11.72 -17.06 -6.36
N VAL A 49 11.78 -15.80 -6.76
CA VAL A 49 12.09 -14.63 -5.91
C VAL A 49 10.84 -13.78 -5.82
N THR A 50 10.39 -13.43 -4.62
CA THR A 50 9.35 -12.44 -4.45
C THR A 50 9.95 -11.04 -4.40
N PHE A 51 9.25 -10.03 -4.93
CA PHE A 51 9.72 -8.65 -4.89
C PHE A 51 8.55 -7.67 -4.64
N ASN A 52 8.86 -6.50 -4.08
CA ASN A 52 7.91 -5.43 -3.75
C ASN A 52 6.84 -5.82 -2.72
N SER A 53 6.15 -6.95 -2.90
CA SER A 53 5.25 -7.54 -1.92
C SER A 53 5.66 -8.99 -1.67
N ASP A 54 5.85 -9.35 -0.41
CA ASP A 54 6.28 -10.69 -0.02
C ASP A 54 5.09 -11.63 0.20
N ILE A 55 5.38 -12.93 0.09
CA ILE A 55 4.50 -14.02 0.51
C ILE A 55 5.26 -14.79 1.60
N ALA A 56 5.26 -14.21 2.79
CA ALA A 56 6.07 -14.72 3.90
C ALA A 56 5.71 -16.17 4.27
N GLY A 57 6.74 -17.00 4.45
CA GLY A 57 6.57 -18.41 4.75
C GLY A 57 6.29 -19.31 3.55
N ALA A 58 6.09 -18.78 2.33
CA ALA A 58 6.03 -19.59 1.13
C ALA A 58 7.44 -20.06 0.69
N ARG A 59 7.50 -21.16 -0.06
CA ARG A 59 8.76 -21.70 -0.61
C ARG A 59 9.26 -20.83 -1.76
N ARG A 60 10.12 -19.89 -1.44
CA ARG A 60 10.84 -18.99 -2.35
C ARG A 60 12.31 -18.91 -1.98
N LEU A 61 13.17 -18.48 -2.90
CA LEU A 61 14.59 -18.29 -2.62
C LEU A 61 14.82 -17.11 -1.66
N CYS A 62 14.25 -15.96 -1.96
CA CYS A 62 14.34 -14.76 -1.12
C CYS A 62 13.22 -13.76 -1.48
N TYR A 63 13.11 -12.74 -0.66
CA TYR A 63 12.33 -11.53 -0.92
C TYR A 63 13.29 -10.36 -1.21
N VAL A 64 12.95 -9.55 -2.19
CA VAL A 64 13.67 -8.32 -2.54
C VAL A 64 12.70 -7.15 -2.47
N GLY A 65 12.82 -6.32 -1.46
CA GLY A 65 11.95 -5.17 -1.24
C GLY A 65 12.25 -4.46 0.07
N GLU A 66 11.40 -3.49 0.41
CA GLU A 66 11.48 -2.81 1.69
C GLU A 66 10.84 -3.66 2.82
N ASP A 67 11.25 -3.41 4.04
CA ASP A 67 10.46 -3.77 5.21
C ASP A 67 9.27 -2.81 5.29
N ALA A 68 8.13 -3.25 4.73
CA ALA A 68 6.94 -2.42 4.63
C ALA A 68 6.36 -2.02 5.99
N HIS A 69 6.44 -2.91 6.99
CA HIS A 69 6.00 -2.60 8.35
C HIS A 69 6.89 -1.51 8.96
N HIS A 70 8.20 -1.64 8.82
CA HIS A 70 9.12 -0.61 9.30
C HIS A 70 8.93 0.72 8.56
N ALA A 71 8.70 0.70 7.24
CA ALA A 71 8.39 1.91 6.47
C ALA A 71 7.11 2.60 6.95
N GLY A 72 6.06 1.83 7.30
CA GLY A 72 4.87 2.33 7.96
C GLY A 72 5.15 2.98 9.31
N ARG A 73 5.99 2.37 10.15
CA ARG A 73 6.41 2.94 11.43
C ARG A 73 7.15 4.26 11.26
N VAL A 74 8.04 4.36 10.27
CA VAL A 74 8.72 5.64 9.93
C VAL A 74 7.70 6.71 9.52
N ALA A 75 6.72 6.35 8.69
CA ALA A 75 5.63 7.26 8.32
C ALA A 75 4.84 7.73 9.56
N GLY A 76 4.55 6.84 10.51
CA GLY A 76 3.91 7.17 11.78
C GLY A 76 4.74 8.11 12.65
N ASP A 77 6.05 7.92 12.72
CA ASP A 77 6.95 8.84 13.43
C ASP A 77 6.97 10.25 12.80
N ILE A 78 6.94 10.33 11.49
CA ILE A 78 6.87 11.62 10.78
C ILE A 78 5.52 12.29 11.06
N ALA A 79 4.40 11.55 10.93
CA ALA A 79 3.06 12.06 11.17
C ALA A 79 2.89 12.58 12.61
N ALA A 80 3.38 11.84 13.60
CA ALA A 80 3.28 12.20 15.01
C ALA A 80 3.98 13.53 15.38
N LYS A 81 4.90 14.02 14.54
CA LYS A 81 5.51 15.34 14.75
C LYS A 81 4.55 16.51 14.46
N PHE A 82 3.49 16.26 13.72
CA PHE A 82 2.53 17.26 13.25
C PHE A 82 1.14 17.08 13.84
N LEU A 83 0.90 15.97 14.53
CA LEU A 83 -0.40 15.57 15.05
C LEU A 83 -0.45 15.66 16.58
N ARG A 84 -1.65 15.91 17.08
CA ARG A 84 -2.01 15.89 18.50
C ARG A 84 -3.09 14.85 18.74
N PRO A 85 -3.22 14.31 19.97
CA PRO A 85 -4.35 13.47 20.32
C PRO A 85 -5.69 14.13 19.95
N GLY A 86 -6.53 13.41 19.21
CA GLY A 86 -7.82 13.89 18.71
C GLY A 86 -7.79 14.49 17.31
N ASP A 87 -6.61 14.73 16.71
CA ASP A 87 -6.53 15.16 15.30
C ASP A 87 -6.98 14.03 14.38
N ARG A 88 -7.79 14.38 13.36
CA ARG A 88 -8.32 13.41 12.40
C ARG A 88 -7.32 13.09 11.31
N ILE A 89 -7.20 11.81 11.00
CA ILE A 89 -6.23 11.25 10.06
C ILE A 89 -6.96 10.38 9.04
N LEU A 90 -6.55 10.44 7.78
CA LEU A 90 -6.95 9.48 6.74
C LEU A 90 -5.72 8.66 6.33
N LEU A 91 -5.84 7.35 6.43
CA LEU A 91 -4.90 6.39 5.86
C LEU A 91 -5.51 5.78 4.59
N VAL A 92 -4.84 5.95 3.46
CA VAL A 92 -5.25 5.37 2.18
C VAL A 92 -4.23 4.32 1.76
N TYR A 93 -4.66 3.09 1.53
CA TYR A 93 -3.83 2.01 1.01
C TYR A 93 -4.54 1.28 -0.14
N ALA A 94 -3.80 0.44 -0.89
CA ALA A 94 -4.37 -0.15 -2.07
C ALA A 94 -5.20 -1.40 -1.78
N ASP A 95 -4.57 -2.44 -1.20
CA ASP A 95 -5.20 -3.76 -1.06
C ASP A 95 -4.52 -4.52 0.09
N HIS A 96 -5.32 -5.03 1.03
CA HIS A 96 -4.84 -5.80 2.18
C HIS A 96 -4.26 -7.17 1.79
N GLY A 97 -4.56 -7.70 0.62
CA GLY A 97 -3.98 -8.93 0.08
C GLY A 97 -2.50 -8.80 -0.28
N TYR A 98 -1.99 -7.58 -0.44
CA TYR A 98 -0.57 -7.35 -0.66
C TYR A 98 0.14 -7.00 0.65
N ALA A 99 1.09 -7.86 1.04
CA ALA A 99 1.84 -7.71 2.29
C ALA A 99 2.53 -6.33 2.41
N GLY A 100 2.98 -5.75 1.30
CA GLY A 100 3.55 -4.41 1.27
C GLY A 100 2.57 -3.33 1.71
N HIS A 101 1.33 -3.35 1.20
CA HIS A 101 0.32 -2.36 1.57
C HIS A 101 -0.18 -2.54 2.99
N LYS A 102 -0.46 -3.80 3.36
CA LYS A 102 -0.87 -4.15 4.73
C LYS A 102 0.21 -3.78 5.74
N GLY A 103 1.46 -4.15 5.47
CA GLY A 103 2.58 -3.84 6.36
C GLY A 103 2.73 -2.35 6.62
N ARG A 104 2.67 -1.52 5.58
CA ARG A 104 2.71 -0.04 5.74
C ARG A 104 1.56 0.48 6.59
N ALA A 105 0.34 -0.01 6.37
CA ALA A 105 -0.83 0.40 7.15
C ALA A 105 -0.71 -0.01 8.62
N ASP A 106 -0.38 -1.28 8.88
CA ASP A 106 -0.24 -1.83 10.24
C ASP A 106 0.87 -1.09 11.02
N GLY A 107 2.05 -0.92 10.40
CA GLY A 107 3.17 -0.22 11.03
C GLY A 107 2.87 1.25 11.33
N PHE A 108 2.14 1.93 10.46
CA PHE A 108 1.70 3.30 10.68
C PHE A 108 0.76 3.41 11.89
N LEU A 109 -0.29 2.60 11.94
CA LEU A 109 -1.27 2.60 13.01
C LEU A 109 -0.65 2.22 14.37
N GLU A 110 0.21 1.18 14.38
CA GLU A 110 0.95 0.78 15.56
C GLU A 110 1.81 1.93 16.10
N ARG A 111 2.55 2.60 15.21
CA ARG A 111 3.41 3.70 15.62
C ARG A 111 2.66 4.91 16.12
N LEU A 112 1.51 5.24 15.51
CA LEU A 112 0.64 6.29 16.03
C LEU A 112 0.15 5.96 17.44
N ALA A 113 -0.27 4.73 17.70
CA ALA A 113 -0.70 4.30 19.03
C ALA A 113 0.42 4.42 20.08
N GLU A 114 1.65 4.01 19.75
CA GLU A 114 2.81 4.19 20.61
C GLU A 114 3.12 5.67 20.92
N ARG A 115 2.72 6.56 20.03
CA ARG A 115 2.86 8.02 20.19
C ARG A 115 1.66 8.67 20.89
N GLY A 116 0.70 7.87 21.38
CA GLY A 116 -0.48 8.35 22.10
C GLY A 116 -1.59 8.90 21.20
N LEU A 117 -1.52 8.62 19.89
CA LEU A 117 -2.60 8.92 18.94
C LEU A 117 -3.53 7.71 18.85
N ARG A 118 -4.84 7.94 18.87
CA ARG A 118 -5.81 6.83 18.94
C ARG A 118 -6.11 6.31 17.53
N GLN A 119 -6.21 5.00 17.38
CA GLN A 119 -6.59 4.38 16.11
C GLN A 119 -7.98 4.83 15.63
N GLU A 120 -8.91 5.11 16.55
CA GLU A 120 -10.24 5.62 16.24
C GLU A 120 -10.25 7.02 15.60
N ASP A 121 -9.17 7.79 15.75
CA ASP A 121 -8.99 9.07 15.08
C ASP A 121 -8.46 8.90 13.64
N CYS A 122 -8.11 7.67 13.25
CA CYS A 122 -7.61 7.34 11.92
C CYS A 122 -8.67 6.59 11.10
N ARG A 123 -9.26 7.28 10.12
CA ARG A 123 -10.10 6.66 9.10
C ARG A 123 -9.19 5.90 8.13
N VAL A 124 -9.59 4.68 7.78
CA VAL A 124 -8.84 3.83 6.84
C VAL A 124 -9.66 3.64 5.58
N ALA A 125 -9.05 3.82 4.42
CA ALA A 125 -9.67 3.62 3.11
C ALA A 125 -8.82 2.69 2.24
N GLU A 126 -9.43 1.64 1.73
CA GLU A 126 -8.87 0.75 0.72
C GLU A 126 -9.37 1.19 -0.65
N THR A 127 -8.46 1.40 -1.62
CA THR A 127 -8.79 2.01 -2.90
C THR A 127 -8.15 1.32 -4.11
N HIS A 128 -7.62 0.12 -3.94
CA HIS A 128 -7.10 -0.79 -4.98
C HIS A 128 -6.11 -0.15 -5.98
N ASP A 129 -5.37 0.89 -5.56
CA ASP A 129 -4.57 1.75 -6.44
C ASP A 129 -5.38 2.37 -7.60
N ASN A 130 -6.69 2.43 -7.45
CA ASN A 130 -7.59 3.01 -8.43
C ASN A 130 -7.71 4.52 -8.21
N TYR A 131 -7.57 5.29 -9.29
CA TYR A 131 -7.64 6.75 -9.25
C TYR A 131 -9.01 7.25 -8.77
N ASP A 132 -10.10 6.73 -9.37
CA ASP A 132 -11.46 7.19 -9.10
C ASP A 132 -11.91 6.82 -7.69
N GLU A 133 -11.56 5.61 -7.23
CA GLU A 133 -11.85 5.16 -5.87
C GLU A 133 -11.08 6.02 -4.84
N THR A 134 -9.82 6.35 -5.11
CA THR A 134 -9.02 7.22 -4.25
C THR A 134 -9.59 8.63 -4.22
N LEU A 135 -9.95 9.19 -5.39
CA LEU A 135 -10.57 10.51 -5.49
C LEU A 135 -11.87 10.56 -4.68
N ALA A 136 -12.74 9.56 -4.84
CA ALA A 136 -13.99 9.46 -4.11
C ALA A 136 -13.78 9.34 -2.59
N ALA A 137 -12.88 8.45 -2.16
CA ALA A 137 -12.60 8.22 -0.75
C ALA A 137 -12.04 9.47 -0.04
N VAL A 138 -11.08 10.15 -0.68
CA VAL A 138 -10.49 11.38 -0.12
C VAL A 138 -11.51 12.52 -0.11
N THR A 139 -12.30 12.66 -1.19
CA THR A 139 -13.35 13.69 -1.27
C THR A 139 -14.41 13.48 -0.16
N ALA A 140 -14.84 12.25 0.06
CA ALA A 140 -15.79 11.91 1.13
C ALA A 140 -15.19 12.22 2.52
N ALA A 141 -13.93 11.83 2.77
CA ALA A 141 -13.27 12.12 4.04
C ALA A 141 -13.15 13.64 4.30
N LEU A 142 -12.82 14.44 3.29
CA LEU A 142 -12.72 15.89 3.41
C LEU A 142 -14.08 16.55 3.68
N ALA A 143 -15.18 16.00 3.18
CA ALA A 143 -16.53 16.50 3.39
C ALA A 143 -17.08 16.12 4.77
N GLU A 144 -16.85 14.87 5.19
CA GLU A 144 -17.36 14.32 6.45
C GLU A 144 -16.50 14.73 7.66
N GLU A 145 -15.21 15.03 7.46
CA GLU A 145 -14.26 15.39 8.50
C GLU A 145 -13.61 16.76 8.18
N PRO A 146 -14.31 17.87 8.46
CA PRO A 146 -13.83 19.21 8.15
C PRO A 146 -12.56 19.59 8.94
N ASP A 147 -12.26 18.87 10.00
CA ASP A 147 -11.08 19.00 10.85
C ASP A 147 -9.94 18.02 10.48
N LEU A 148 -10.07 17.27 9.37
CA LEU A 148 -9.02 16.38 8.87
C LEU A 148 -7.68 17.13 8.75
N LYS A 149 -6.63 16.63 9.40
CA LYS A 149 -5.31 17.26 9.49
C LYS A 149 -4.25 16.60 8.63
N TYR A 150 -4.38 15.29 8.44
CA TYR A 150 -3.30 14.50 7.85
C TYR A 150 -3.85 13.40 6.97
N ILE A 151 -3.22 13.18 5.83
CA ILE A 151 -3.48 12.05 4.93
C ILE A 151 -2.18 11.28 4.74
N TYR A 152 -2.19 9.99 5.02
CA TYR A 152 -1.10 9.10 4.66
C TYR A 152 -1.50 8.25 3.45
N MET A 153 -0.82 8.48 2.33
CA MET A 153 -0.96 7.73 1.10
C MET A 153 0.04 6.58 1.10
N ALA A 154 -0.37 5.42 1.59
CA ALA A 154 0.44 4.20 1.60
C ALA A 154 0.41 3.45 0.25
N ASN A 155 -0.17 4.08 -0.78
CA ASN A 155 -0.34 3.60 -2.15
C ASN A 155 0.18 4.62 -3.18
N ARG A 156 -0.04 4.34 -4.49
CA ARG A 156 0.48 5.15 -5.60
C ARG A 156 -0.48 6.24 -6.11
N SER A 157 -1.75 6.23 -5.69
CA SER A 157 -2.78 7.14 -6.23
C SER A 157 -2.70 8.57 -5.66
N VAL A 158 -1.47 9.08 -5.43
CA VAL A 158 -1.21 10.43 -4.91
C VAL A 158 -1.86 11.53 -5.76
N PRO A 159 -1.84 11.49 -7.10
CA PRO A 159 -2.51 12.51 -7.93
C PRO A 159 -4.01 12.67 -7.62
N ALA A 160 -4.73 11.57 -7.36
CA ALA A 160 -6.15 11.60 -7.01
C ALA A 160 -6.39 12.28 -5.65
N CYS A 161 -5.54 12.01 -4.66
CA CYS A 161 -5.57 12.70 -3.37
C CYS A 161 -5.37 14.21 -3.54
N MET A 162 -4.39 14.61 -4.35
CA MET A 162 -4.11 16.03 -4.59
C MET A 162 -5.23 16.73 -5.36
N GLU A 163 -5.91 16.02 -6.26
CA GLU A 163 -7.10 16.54 -6.96
C GLU A 163 -8.27 16.76 -5.99
N ALA A 164 -8.54 15.80 -5.10
CA ALA A 164 -9.56 15.93 -4.07
C ALA A 164 -9.30 17.15 -3.16
N LEU A 165 -8.06 17.33 -2.69
CA LEU A 165 -7.66 18.47 -1.87
C LEU A 165 -7.85 19.80 -2.61
N ARG A 166 -7.52 19.85 -3.89
CA ARG A 166 -7.70 21.05 -4.73
C ARG A 166 -9.20 21.36 -4.91
N GLY A 167 -10.00 20.35 -5.24
CA GLY A 167 -11.45 20.49 -5.41
C GLY A 167 -12.15 20.96 -4.13
N ALA A 168 -11.69 20.51 -2.97
CA ALA A 168 -12.21 20.92 -1.67
C ALA A 168 -11.64 22.26 -1.14
N GLY A 169 -10.70 22.89 -1.86
CA GLY A 169 -10.02 24.11 -1.40
C GLY A 169 -9.15 23.90 -0.14
N ARG A 170 -8.69 22.66 0.10
CA ARG A 170 -7.96 22.29 1.33
C ARG A 170 -6.44 22.15 1.11
N MET A 171 -5.93 22.55 -0.08
CA MET A 171 -4.50 22.59 -0.35
C MET A 171 -3.76 23.46 0.70
N GLY A 172 -2.65 22.91 1.22
CA GLY A 172 -1.86 23.56 2.27
C GLY A 172 -2.48 23.55 3.69
N GLN A 173 -3.73 23.13 3.84
CA GLN A 173 -4.41 22.99 5.13
C GLN A 173 -4.31 21.57 5.70
N VAL A 174 -4.30 20.56 4.82
CA VAL A 174 -4.13 19.16 5.17
C VAL A 174 -2.73 18.71 4.74
N ARG A 175 -2.01 18.07 5.63
CA ARG A 175 -0.68 17.50 5.31
C ARG A 175 -0.84 16.17 4.63
N VAL A 176 -0.04 15.94 3.59
CA VAL A 176 -0.01 14.65 2.89
C VAL A 176 1.38 14.05 3.02
N LEU A 177 1.45 12.81 3.45
CA LEU A 177 2.64 11.96 3.39
C LEU A 177 2.39 10.86 2.39
N ALA A 178 3.34 10.61 1.51
CA ALA A 178 3.25 9.57 0.49
C ALA A 178 4.55 8.78 0.40
N HIS A 179 4.44 7.57 -0.16
CA HIS A 179 5.59 6.79 -0.61
C HIS A 179 5.91 7.12 -2.06
N ASP A 180 7.13 6.73 -2.45
CA ASP A 180 7.68 6.82 -3.80
C ASP A 180 7.91 8.25 -4.32
N ASN A 181 8.98 8.39 -5.03
CA ASN A 181 9.39 9.63 -5.67
C ASN A 181 9.17 9.52 -7.20
N SER A 182 7.89 9.30 -7.58
CA SER A 182 7.52 9.27 -9.00
C SER A 182 7.57 10.66 -9.64
N PRO A 183 7.63 10.76 -10.98
CA PRO A 183 7.53 12.05 -11.66
C PRO A 183 6.28 12.83 -11.27
N GLU A 184 5.15 12.16 -11.11
CA GLU A 184 3.87 12.75 -10.71
C GLU A 184 3.94 13.28 -9.28
N THR A 185 4.44 12.46 -8.34
CA THR A 185 4.57 12.87 -6.92
C THR A 185 5.47 14.09 -6.76
N ARG A 186 6.57 14.16 -7.54
CA ARG A 186 7.50 15.31 -7.51
C ARG A 186 6.84 16.65 -7.83
N THR A 187 5.79 16.64 -8.65
CA THR A 187 5.10 17.90 -9.02
C THR A 187 4.40 18.55 -7.83
N PHE A 188 4.12 17.79 -6.78
CA PHE A 188 3.43 18.26 -5.57
C PHE A 188 4.39 18.64 -4.43
N LEU A 189 5.70 18.42 -4.59
CA LEU A 189 6.73 18.75 -3.59
C LEU A 189 7.29 20.16 -3.72
N ARG A 190 6.67 21.02 -4.53
CA ARG A 190 7.12 22.39 -4.82
C ARG A 190 6.25 23.44 -4.19
#